data_0a34ec431a320638406222fda5405152
#
_entry.id   0a34ec431a320638406222fda5405152
#
_cell.length_a   1.000
_cell.length_b   1.000
_cell.length_c   1.000
_cell.angle_alpha   90.00
_cell.angle_beta   90.00
_cell.angle_gamma   90.00
#
_symmetry.space_group_name_H-M   'P 1'
#
loop_
_entity.id
_entity.type
_entity.pdbx_description
1 polymer ?
#
loop_
_entity_poly.entity_id
_entity_poly.type
_entity_poly.pdbx_seq_one_letter_code
_entity_poly.pdbx_strand_id
1 'polypeptide(L)'
;MVIYEPACGSGCLSEILKSAYNKKVYSYDLVDRGYGEGQRDFFQTKELPDDCNCILTNPPYSLATEFVIHSLNLLDDGGICAMFLKTTFLEGKNRYDKLFSRQPPKYIYQFVSRILCAKNADFERMKAGGGSAVSYAWFIWEKGYKGDTVVRWI
;
A
#
# COMPACT_ATOMS: atom_id res chain seq x y z
N MET A 1 7.88 15.26 -1.29
CA MET A 1 6.72 14.35 -1.30
C MET A 1 6.32 14.10 0.14
N VAL A 2 5.08 14.39 0.45
CA VAL A 2 4.43 14.08 1.72
C VAL A 2 3.57 12.84 1.52
N ILE A 3 3.59 11.93 2.49
CA ILE A 3 2.99 10.61 2.38
C ILE A 3 1.92 10.44 3.44
N TYR A 4 0.81 9.84 3.07
CA TYR A 4 -0.23 9.37 3.97
C TYR A 4 -0.19 7.85 4.06
N GLU A 5 0.03 7.31 5.26
CA GLU A 5 0.02 5.88 5.54
C GLU A 5 -1.19 5.52 6.40
N PRO A 6 -2.28 5.01 5.80
CA PRO A 6 -3.56 4.78 6.48
C PRO A 6 -3.64 3.47 7.28
N ALA A 7 -2.63 2.61 7.22
CA ALA A 7 -2.56 1.33 7.93
C ALA A 7 -1.14 1.09 8.41
N CYS A 8 -0.64 2.00 9.28
CA CYS A 8 0.77 2.06 9.66
C CYS A 8 1.20 0.92 10.59
N GLY A 9 0.27 0.21 11.22
CA GLY A 9 0.59 -0.83 12.18
C GLY A 9 1.47 -0.31 13.32
N SER A 10 2.60 -0.96 13.55
CA SER A 10 3.63 -0.52 14.52
C SER A 10 4.63 0.50 13.94
N GLY A 11 4.38 1.03 12.74
CA GLY A 11 5.16 2.11 12.14
C GLY A 11 6.39 1.70 11.34
N CYS A 12 6.60 0.41 11.08
CA CYS A 12 7.82 -0.06 10.40
C CYS A 12 8.09 0.65 9.07
N LEU A 13 7.05 0.82 8.25
CA LEU A 13 7.18 1.49 6.95
C LEU A 13 7.36 3.00 7.11
N SER A 14 6.54 3.63 7.95
CA SER A 14 6.64 5.06 8.27
C SER A 14 8.02 5.45 8.79
N GLU A 15 8.60 4.66 9.69
CA GLU A 15 9.93 4.91 10.25
C GLU A 15 11.03 4.87 9.19
N ILE A 16 10.97 3.89 8.29
CA ILE A 16 11.91 3.81 7.16
C ILE A 16 11.78 5.05 6.26
N LEU A 17 10.55 5.45 5.95
CA LEU A 17 10.30 6.62 5.10
C LEU A 17 10.78 7.92 5.74
N LYS A 18 10.58 8.08 7.05
CA LYS A 18 11.03 9.25 7.81
C LYS A 18 12.56 9.27 7.96
N SER A 19 13.16 8.17 8.41
CA SER A 19 14.58 8.12 8.78
C SER A 19 15.51 7.98 7.58
N ALA A 20 15.25 7.02 6.67
CA ALA A 20 16.13 6.72 5.55
C ALA A 20 15.91 7.65 4.34
N TYR A 21 14.68 8.14 4.16
CA TYR A 21 14.31 8.92 2.98
C TYR A 21 13.91 10.37 3.30
N ASN A 22 13.99 10.78 4.57
CA ASN A 22 13.64 12.13 5.04
C ASN A 22 12.27 12.60 4.52
N LYS A 23 11.26 11.73 4.59
CA LYS A 23 9.90 12.05 4.14
C LYS A 23 9.03 12.47 5.32
N LYS A 24 8.14 13.43 5.08
CA LYS A 24 7.02 13.70 5.99
C LYS A 24 5.97 12.62 5.76
N VAL A 25 5.56 11.94 6.83
CA VAL A 25 4.57 10.85 6.78
C VAL A 25 3.50 11.11 7.83
N TYR A 26 2.26 11.19 7.40
CA TYR A 26 1.07 11.14 8.26
C TYR A 26 0.67 9.66 8.44
N SER A 27 0.80 9.16 9.65
CA SER A 27 0.65 7.72 9.94
C SER A 27 -0.57 7.49 10.81
N TYR A 28 -1.53 6.72 10.31
CA TYR A 28 -2.75 6.33 11.03
C TYR A 28 -2.96 4.82 10.93
N ASP A 29 -3.74 4.28 11.84
CA ASP A 29 -4.22 2.89 11.79
C ASP A 29 -5.62 2.81 12.36
N LEU A 30 -6.39 1.79 11.98
CA LEU A 30 -7.70 1.50 12.57
C LEU A 30 -7.57 1.07 14.04
N VAL A 31 -6.46 0.43 14.38
CA VAL A 31 -6.14 -0.08 15.73
C VAL A 31 -4.97 0.72 16.29
N ASP A 32 -5.16 1.30 17.46
CA ASP A 32 -4.05 1.94 18.18
C ASP A 32 -3.03 0.89 18.61
N ARG A 33 -1.82 1.03 18.05
CA ARG A 33 -0.65 0.19 18.37
C ARG A 33 0.48 0.98 19.01
N GLY A 34 0.18 2.17 19.51
CA GLY A 34 1.15 3.06 20.14
C GLY A 34 2.08 3.77 19.14
N TYR A 35 1.67 3.86 17.87
CA TYR A 35 2.42 4.54 16.83
C TYR A 35 1.50 5.43 15.96
N GLY A 36 2.09 6.50 15.40
CA GLY A 36 1.41 7.41 14.47
C GLY A 36 0.70 8.57 15.14
N GLU A 37 -0.07 9.31 14.35
CA GLU A 37 -0.84 10.48 14.78
C GLU A 37 -2.15 10.09 15.50
N GLY A 38 -2.53 8.80 15.45
CA GLY A 38 -3.69 8.30 16.18
C GLY A 38 -4.50 7.27 15.41
N GLN A 39 -5.58 6.84 16.07
CA GLN A 39 -6.52 5.87 15.53
C GLN A 39 -7.47 6.52 14.52
N ARG A 40 -7.58 5.94 13.33
CA ARG A 40 -8.47 6.43 12.27
C ARG A 40 -8.91 5.29 11.36
N ASP A 41 -10.22 5.23 11.09
CA ASP A 41 -10.74 4.41 10.00
C ASP A 41 -10.47 5.10 8.67
N PHE A 42 -9.65 4.46 7.83
CA PHE A 42 -9.28 5.01 6.52
C PHE A 42 -10.50 5.30 5.65
N PHE A 43 -11.51 4.45 5.66
CA PHE A 43 -12.72 4.63 4.85
C PHE A 43 -13.62 5.80 5.30
N GLN A 44 -13.37 6.36 6.49
CA GLN A 44 -14.01 7.58 6.95
C GLN A 44 -13.21 8.85 6.60
N THR A 45 -12.01 8.71 6.05
CA THR A 45 -11.20 9.84 5.57
C THR A 45 -11.86 10.42 4.32
N LYS A 46 -12.14 11.73 4.33
CA LYS A 46 -12.81 12.42 3.22
C LYS A 46 -11.84 13.26 2.38
N GLU A 47 -10.73 13.65 2.97
CA GLU A 47 -9.70 14.49 2.35
C GLU A 47 -8.33 14.16 2.96
N LEU A 48 -7.31 14.36 2.17
CA LEU A 48 -5.91 14.28 2.62
C LEU A 48 -5.47 15.65 3.16
N PRO A 49 -4.39 15.71 3.96
CA PRO A 49 -3.74 16.99 4.26
C PRO A 49 -3.34 17.73 2.97
N ASP A 50 -3.47 19.07 2.93
CA ASP A 50 -3.30 19.90 1.74
C ASP A 50 -1.94 19.71 1.02
N ASP A 51 -0.89 19.35 1.75
CA ASP A 51 0.44 19.11 1.22
C ASP A 51 0.69 17.65 0.78
N CYS A 52 -0.33 16.78 0.87
CA CYS A 52 -0.21 15.34 0.66
C CYS A 52 -0.94 14.88 -0.60
N ASN A 53 -0.20 14.38 -1.57
CA ASN A 53 -0.76 13.73 -2.76
C ASN A 53 -0.11 12.36 -3.04
N CYS A 54 0.19 11.63 -1.95
CA CYS A 54 0.73 10.28 -2.01
C CYS A 54 0.18 9.44 -0.87
N ILE A 55 -0.44 8.31 -1.20
CA ILE A 55 -0.85 7.29 -0.24
C ILE A 55 0.04 6.08 -0.45
N LEU A 56 0.73 5.64 0.61
CA LEU A 56 1.65 4.51 0.56
C LEU A 56 1.46 3.65 1.80
N THR A 57 1.15 2.37 1.62
CA THR A 57 0.86 1.48 2.75
C THR A 57 0.97 0.00 2.38
N ASN A 58 1.04 -0.84 3.40
CA ASN A 58 0.78 -2.27 3.36
C ASN A 58 -0.63 -2.51 3.93
N PRO A 59 -1.68 -2.53 3.09
CA PRO A 59 -3.05 -2.61 3.57
C PRO A 59 -3.42 -4.02 4.05
N PRO A 60 -4.50 -4.18 4.83
CA PRO A 60 -5.08 -5.49 5.06
C PRO A 60 -5.52 -6.11 3.73
N TYR A 61 -4.97 -7.29 3.38
CA TYR A 61 -5.12 -7.87 2.03
C TYR A 61 -6.57 -8.20 1.66
N SER A 62 -7.41 -8.51 2.64
CA SER A 62 -8.85 -8.74 2.42
C SER A 62 -9.61 -7.49 1.95
N LEU A 63 -9.07 -6.29 2.22
CA LEU A 63 -9.64 -4.99 1.87
C LEU A 63 -8.80 -4.22 0.84
N ALA A 64 -7.80 -4.88 0.23
CA ALA A 64 -6.84 -4.20 -0.62
C ALA A 64 -7.47 -3.50 -1.83
N THR A 65 -8.50 -4.09 -2.44
CA THR A 65 -9.21 -3.47 -3.57
C THR A 65 -9.90 -2.18 -3.14
N GLU A 66 -10.59 -2.21 -2.02
CA GLU A 66 -11.30 -1.07 -1.43
C GLU A 66 -10.30 0.03 -1.02
N PHE A 67 -9.15 -0.35 -0.45
CA PHE A 67 -8.06 0.58 -0.12
C PHE A 67 -7.56 1.32 -1.36
N VAL A 68 -7.29 0.61 -2.47
CA VAL A 68 -6.86 1.24 -3.72
C VAL A 68 -7.93 2.19 -4.25
N ILE A 69 -9.19 1.75 -4.35
CA ILE A 69 -10.28 2.56 -4.88
C ILE A 69 -10.46 3.82 -4.02
N HIS A 70 -10.49 3.68 -2.69
CA HIS A 70 -10.64 4.82 -1.79
C HIS A 70 -9.45 5.78 -1.88
N SER A 71 -8.22 5.25 -1.95
CA SER A 71 -7.03 6.06 -2.16
C SER A 71 -7.11 6.90 -3.44
N LEU A 72 -7.51 6.27 -4.55
CA LEU A 72 -7.65 6.96 -5.82
C LEU A 72 -8.77 8.01 -5.82
N ASN A 73 -9.79 7.86 -4.98
CA ASN A 73 -10.84 8.86 -4.81
C ASN A 73 -10.36 10.08 -4.00
N LEU A 74 -9.44 9.88 -3.06
CA LEU A 74 -8.87 10.95 -2.22
C LEU A 74 -7.78 11.76 -2.91
N LEU A 75 -7.06 11.14 -3.85
CA LEU A 75 -5.93 11.76 -4.54
C LEU A 75 -6.40 12.73 -5.64
N ASP A 76 -5.66 13.81 -5.83
CA ASP A 76 -5.76 14.65 -7.01
C ASP A 76 -5.12 14.00 -8.24
N ASP A 77 -5.38 14.53 -9.42
CA ASP A 77 -4.77 14.05 -10.66
C ASP A 77 -3.23 14.10 -10.57
N GLY A 78 -2.59 13.01 -10.99
CA GLY A 78 -1.16 12.80 -10.85
C GLY A 78 -0.73 12.32 -9.46
N GLY A 79 -1.64 12.23 -8.49
CA GLY A 79 -1.36 11.69 -7.16
C GLY A 79 -1.05 10.21 -7.20
N ILE A 80 -0.25 9.76 -6.25
CA ILE A 80 0.33 8.41 -6.22
C ILE A 80 -0.34 7.56 -5.15
N CYS A 81 -0.82 6.38 -5.54
CA CYS A 81 -1.23 5.31 -4.64
C CYS A 81 -0.25 4.15 -4.78
N ALA A 82 0.49 3.86 -3.72
CA ALA A 82 1.47 2.78 -3.66
C ALA A 82 1.06 1.73 -2.61
N MET A 83 0.82 0.51 -3.06
CA MET A 83 0.37 -0.59 -2.18
C MET A 83 1.32 -1.77 -2.23
N PHE A 84 1.74 -2.24 -1.07
CA PHE A 84 2.50 -3.48 -0.93
C PHE A 84 1.52 -4.66 -0.89
N LEU A 85 1.48 -5.46 -1.95
CA LEU A 85 0.46 -6.49 -2.14
C LEU A 85 1.07 -7.82 -2.57
N LYS A 86 0.29 -8.89 -2.37
CA LYS A 86 0.58 -10.19 -2.98
C LYS A 86 0.45 -10.09 -4.49
N THR A 87 1.33 -10.77 -5.24
CA THR A 87 1.27 -10.77 -6.72
C THR A 87 -0.02 -11.39 -7.26
N THR A 88 -0.67 -12.27 -6.49
CA THR A 88 -2.01 -12.80 -6.79
C THR A 88 -3.11 -11.72 -6.80
N PHE A 89 -2.80 -10.49 -6.37
CA PHE A 89 -3.71 -9.35 -6.52
C PHE A 89 -4.04 -9.04 -7.98
N LEU A 90 -3.18 -9.41 -8.92
CA LEU A 90 -3.43 -9.26 -10.36
C LEU A 90 -4.56 -10.16 -10.87
N GLU A 91 -4.85 -11.25 -10.19
CA GLU A 91 -5.88 -12.21 -10.57
C GLU A 91 -7.23 -11.86 -9.91
N GLY A 92 -8.30 -12.06 -10.64
CA GLY A 92 -9.66 -11.95 -10.12
C GLY A 92 -10.59 -11.09 -10.98
N LYS A 93 -11.64 -11.73 -11.53
CA LYS A 93 -12.62 -11.07 -12.41
C LYS A 93 -13.27 -9.86 -11.73
N ASN A 94 -13.72 -10.01 -10.49
CA ASN A 94 -14.37 -8.93 -9.75
C ASN A 94 -13.45 -7.71 -9.57
N ARG A 95 -12.15 -7.94 -9.32
CA ARG A 95 -11.14 -6.87 -9.21
C ARG A 95 -10.86 -6.23 -10.56
N TYR A 96 -10.80 -7.02 -11.62
CA TYR A 96 -10.68 -6.50 -12.96
C TYR A 96 -11.85 -5.54 -13.28
N ASP A 97 -13.08 -5.99 -13.07
CA ASP A 97 -14.28 -5.22 -13.38
C ASP A 97 -14.38 -3.91 -12.56
N LYS A 98 -14.00 -3.95 -11.28
CA LYS A 98 -14.10 -2.80 -10.36
C LYS A 98 -12.94 -1.82 -10.43
N LEU A 99 -11.74 -2.31 -10.73
CA LEU A 99 -10.50 -1.53 -10.62
C LEU A 99 -9.69 -1.51 -11.92
N PHE A 100 -9.16 -2.65 -12.36
CA PHE A 100 -8.15 -2.67 -13.41
C PHE A 100 -8.70 -2.24 -14.78
N SER A 101 -9.95 -2.55 -15.10
CA SER A 101 -10.59 -2.13 -16.37
C SER A 101 -10.75 -0.61 -16.49
N ARG A 102 -10.75 0.10 -15.35
CA ARG A 102 -10.97 1.55 -15.30
C ARG A 102 -9.68 2.30 -15.02
N GLN A 103 -8.87 1.78 -14.12
CA GLN A 103 -7.63 2.40 -13.66
C GLN A 103 -6.61 1.32 -13.30
N PRO A 104 -5.83 0.85 -14.29
CA PRO A 104 -4.76 -0.12 -14.06
C PRO A 104 -3.61 0.53 -13.29
N PRO A 105 -2.78 -0.25 -12.57
CA PRO A 105 -1.56 0.29 -11.99
C PRO A 105 -0.62 0.75 -13.08
N LYS A 106 0.08 1.86 -12.86
CA LYS A 106 1.11 2.37 -13.78
C LYS A 106 2.35 1.49 -13.76
N TYR A 107 2.77 1.08 -12.54
CA TYR A 107 3.93 0.22 -12.35
C TYR A 107 3.61 -0.91 -11.38
N ILE A 108 4.28 -2.04 -11.60
CA ILE A 108 4.41 -3.13 -10.64
C ILE A 108 5.90 -3.37 -10.44
N TYR A 109 6.39 -3.14 -9.22
CA TYR A 109 7.76 -3.42 -8.84
C TYR A 109 7.82 -4.79 -8.18
N GLN A 110 8.24 -5.79 -8.96
CA GLN A 110 8.39 -7.16 -8.50
C GLN A 110 9.74 -7.35 -7.82
N PHE A 111 9.75 -7.88 -6.61
CA PHE A 111 10.99 -8.25 -5.96
C PHE A 111 11.63 -9.45 -6.65
N VAL A 112 12.92 -9.36 -6.97
CA VAL A 112 13.70 -10.49 -7.51
C VAL A 112 14.03 -11.53 -6.43
N SER A 113 14.08 -11.10 -5.17
CA SER A 113 14.24 -11.97 -4.01
C SER A 113 12.92 -12.09 -3.25
N ARG A 114 12.73 -13.24 -2.59
CA ARG A 114 11.53 -13.45 -1.79
C ARG A 114 11.55 -12.55 -0.55
N ILE A 115 10.53 -11.72 -0.43
CA ILE A 115 10.30 -10.89 0.75
C ILE A 115 9.49 -11.69 1.76
N LEU A 116 9.99 -11.76 2.99
CA LEU A 116 9.28 -12.35 4.11
C LEU A 116 8.37 -11.27 4.73
N CYS A 117 7.06 -11.47 4.62
CA CYS A 117 6.07 -10.60 5.24
C CYS A 117 5.33 -11.40 6.31
N ALA A 118 5.70 -11.20 7.56
CA ALA A 118 5.10 -11.89 8.70
C ALA A 118 3.87 -11.14 9.21
N LYS A 119 2.80 -11.86 9.50
CA LYS A 119 1.63 -11.29 10.17
C LYS A 119 2.04 -10.81 11.57
N ASN A 120 1.74 -9.54 11.87
CA ASN A 120 2.11 -8.90 13.14
C ASN A 120 3.62 -8.93 13.45
N ALA A 121 4.49 -8.94 12.43
CA ALA A 121 5.95 -9.03 12.57
C ALA A 121 6.46 -10.31 13.28
N ASP A 122 5.68 -11.37 13.32
CA ASP A 122 6.06 -12.64 13.91
C ASP A 122 6.90 -13.48 12.92
N PHE A 123 8.14 -13.07 12.74
CA PHE A 123 9.09 -13.70 11.82
C PHE A 123 9.56 -15.07 12.31
N GLU A 124 9.63 -15.30 13.62
CA GLU A 124 10.04 -16.57 14.21
C GLU A 124 9.04 -17.68 13.88
N ARG A 125 7.74 -17.41 14.05
CA ARG A 125 6.68 -18.34 13.71
C ARG A 125 6.65 -18.66 12.22
N MET A 126 6.92 -17.66 11.37
CA MET A 126 6.97 -17.84 9.93
C MET A 126 8.16 -18.69 9.47
N LYS A 127 9.35 -18.48 10.06
CA LYS A 127 10.55 -19.30 9.78
C LYS A 127 10.36 -20.75 10.19
N ALA A 128 9.75 -20.99 11.35
CA ALA A 128 9.42 -22.35 11.84
C ALA A 128 8.44 -23.08 10.91
N GLY A 129 7.58 -22.37 10.18
CA GLY A 129 6.64 -22.93 9.21
C GLY A 129 7.20 -23.18 7.80
N GLY A 130 8.52 -23.09 7.59
CA GLY A 130 9.15 -23.39 6.29
C GLY A 130 9.15 -22.25 5.27
N GLY A 131 8.86 -21.04 5.69
CA GLY A 131 8.84 -19.85 4.85
C GLY A 131 7.51 -19.64 4.10
N SER A 132 7.38 -18.52 3.38
CA SER A 132 6.20 -18.17 2.63
C SER A 132 6.32 -18.56 1.16
N ALA A 133 5.32 -19.27 0.62
CA ALA A 133 5.17 -19.50 -0.82
C ALA A 133 4.65 -18.24 -1.55
N VAL A 134 4.30 -17.19 -0.81
CA VAL A 134 3.67 -15.99 -1.35
C VAL A 134 4.72 -15.02 -1.89
N SER A 135 4.49 -14.53 -3.09
CA SER A 135 5.26 -13.47 -3.73
C SER A 135 4.56 -12.11 -3.53
N TYR A 136 5.36 -11.08 -3.33
CA TYR A 136 4.90 -9.71 -3.12
C TYR A 136 5.50 -8.77 -4.14
N ALA A 137 4.80 -7.66 -4.38
CA ALA A 137 5.25 -6.56 -5.21
C ALA A 137 4.71 -5.22 -4.69
N TRP A 138 5.33 -4.12 -5.05
CA TRP A 138 4.74 -2.81 -4.96
C TRP A 138 3.90 -2.54 -6.20
N PHE A 139 2.63 -2.23 -5.99
CA PHE A 139 1.71 -1.79 -7.03
C PHE A 139 1.56 -0.28 -6.94
N ILE A 140 1.85 0.41 -8.02
CA ILE A 140 1.84 1.87 -8.08
C ILE A 140 0.76 2.35 -9.05
N TRP A 141 -0.22 3.03 -8.55
CA TRP A 141 -1.20 3.78 -9.35
C TRP A 141 -0.84 5.26 -9.36
N GLU A 142 -1.09 5.89 -10.47
CA GLU A 142 -1.10 7.35 -10.61
C GLU A 142 -2.51 7.77 -11.02
N LYS A 143 -3.13 8.65 -10.23
CA LYS A 143 -4.49 9.11 -10.49
C LYS A 143 -4.59 9.72 -11.88
N GLY A 144 -5.56 9.26 -12.67
CA GLY A 144 -5.77 9.72 -14.04
C GLY A 144 -4.91 9.03 -15.11
N TYR A 145 -3.98 8.15 -14.74
CA TYR A 145 -3.18 7.38 -15.69
C TYR A 145 -4.05 6.47 -16.58
N LYS A 146 -3.75 6.45 -17.90
CA LYS A 146 -4.51 5.69 -18.92
C LYS A 146 -3.64 4.76 -19.78
N GLY A 147 -2.34 4.64 -19.47
CA GLY A 147 -1.42 3.81 -20.23
C GLY A 147 -1.40 2.35 -19.78
N ASP A 148 -0.50 1.58 -20.37
CA ASP A 148 -0.28 0.18 -20.02
C ASP A 148 0.46 0.04 -18.68
N THR A 149 0.20 -1.07 -17.99
CA THR A 149 0.94 -1.43 -16.78
C THR A 149 2.34 -1.91 -17.14
N VAL A 150 3.36 -1.31 -16.53
CA VAL A 150 4.76 -1.69 -16.72
C VAL A 150 5.25 -2.48 -15.52
N VAL A 151 5.79 -3.68 -15.76
CA VAL A 151 6.44 -4.47 -14.71
C VAL A 151 7.94 -4.16 -14.69
N ARG A 152 8.48 -3.94 -13.49
CA ARG A 152 9.91 -3.74 -13.23
C ARG A 152 10.35 -4.64 -12.09
N TRP A 153 11.62 -5.00 -12.07
CA TRP A 153 12.22 -5.80 -11.01
C TRP A 153 13.10 -4.94 -10.11
N ILE A 154 13.04 -5.21 -8.79
CA ILE A 154 13.82 -4.55 -7.73
C ILE A 154 14.39 -5.56 -6.75
#